data_c8edf1d701fc46baba3a01c1d01d61d3
#
_entry.id   c8edf1d701fc46baba3a01c1d01d61d3
#
_cell.length_a   1.000
_cell.length_b   1.000
_cell.length_c   1.000
_cell.angle_alpha   90.00
_cell.angle_beta   90.00
_cell.angle_gamma   90.00
#
_symmetry.space_group_name_H-M   'P 1'
#
loop_
_entity.id
_entity.type
_entity.pdbx_description
1 polymer ?
#
loop_
_entity_poly.entity_id
_entity_poly.type
_entity_poly.pdbx_seq_one_letter_code
_entity_poly.pdbx_strand_id
1 'polypeptide(L)'
;MVAPRGRVVCFGEAMFRTCQERVTPGGSEYNVACALGQLGVTTSWVSALPIIESDIDNVARKSNVHLEIVRSEGVIGTYLVDQSKEIVDYDRKNSVFANLDPKDFDWRKLLTGARWLVVSGITPLLGHGPRSSWASALTFAELDGTLIALDLNHRPALGTIDELWSIIRPRIRMFHIVVLSSESLSIIAEREGFGRPTTYAENIQALADLRRKFLVPHLCCTFKRPESQGRQMRWSVVAHAFGIDTTENDAVNHLPIEYLGGGDAWLAGFIDALSEHGHGPVSPLIGAMRGDLLAALSQNTFGDVSIVTREELDEYESRRVWDSNQKQRKLCI
;
A
#
# COMPACT_ATOMS: atom_id res chain seq x y z
N MET A 1 12.51 -26.54 -4.57
CA MET A 1 11.15 -26.49 -4.01
C MET A 1 10.85 -25.04 -3.75
N VAL A 2 9.87 -24.47 -4.43
CA VAL A 2 9.36 -23.13 -4.12
C VAL A 2 8.66 -23.26 -2.75
N ALA A 3 9.10 -22.49 -1.74
CA ALA A 3 8.44 -22.48 -0.45
C ALA A 3 6.96 -22.13 -0.64
N PRO A 4 6.02 -22.77 0.07
CA PRO A 4 4.61 -22.41 -0.06
C PRO A 4 4.44 -20.92 0.25
N ARG A 5 3.68 -20.20 -0.58
CA ARG A 5 3.35 -18.79 -0.39
C ARG A 5 2.66 -18.65 0.96
N GLY A 6 3.32 -18.00 1.91
CA GLY A 6 2.73 -17.74 3.22
C GLY A 6 1.65 -16.67 3.12
N ARG A 7 0.70 -16.69 4.05
CA ARG A 7 -0.41 -15.74 4.12
C ARG A 7 0.09 -14.30 4.30
N VAL A 8 -0.58 -13.35 3.63
CA VAL A 8 -0.45 -11.92 3.89
C VAL A 8 -1.51 -11.50 4.90
N VAL A 9 -1.10 -10.81 5.96
CA VAL A 9 -1.99 -10.26 6.99
C VAL A 9 -1.99 -8.74 6.85
N CYS A 10 -3.14 -8.14 6.63
CA CYS A 10 -3.32 -6.68 6.53
C CYS A 10 -4.07 -6.19 7.77
N PHE A 11 -3.54 -5.18 8.49
CA PHE A 11 -4.16 -4.64 9.70
C PHE A 11 -4.47 -3.17 9.56
N GLY A 12 -5.75 -2.83 9.52
CA GLY A 12 -6.21 -1.45 9.42
C GLY A 12 -7.71 -1.30 9.33
N GLU A 13 -8.17 -0.05 9.31
CA GLU A 13 -9.57 0.33 9.25
C GLU A 13 -10.13 0.24 7.83
N ALA A 14 -11.38 -0.23 7.73
CA ALA A 14 -12.21 0.01 6.56
C ALA A 14 -13.37 0.96 6.90
N MET A 15 -13.77 1.75 5.92
CA MET A 15 -14.77 2.78 6.02
C MET A 15 -15.72 2.74 4.81
N PHE A 16 -16.86 3.41 4.90
CA PHE A 16 -17.67 3.71 3.74
C PHE A 16 -17.22 5.01 3.09
N ARG A 17 -16.92 4.93 1.81
CA ARG A 17 -16.63 6.03 0.92
C ARG A 17 -17.90 6.48 0.22
N THR A 18 -18.17 7.77 0.23
CA THR A 18 -19.22 8.38 -0.58
C THR A 18 -18.60 9.28 -1.65
N CYS A 19 -18.94 9.04 -2.91
CA CYS A 19 -18.54 9.87 -4.04
C CYS A 19 -19.67 9.91 -5.08
N GLN A 20 -20.11 11.09 -5.47
CA GLN A 20 -21.21 11.26 -6.46
C GLN A 20 -22.43 10.38 -6.15
N GLU A 21 -22.91 10.40 -4.90
CA GLU A 21 -24.05 9.60 -4.40
C GLU A 21 -23.83 8.07 -4.35
N ARG A 22 -22.66 7.58 -4.74
CA ARG A 22 -22.31 6.17 -4.64
C ARG A 22 -21.56 5.91 -3.33
N VAL A 23 -21.96 4.85 -2.64
CA VAL A 23 -21.29 4.38 -1.42
C VAL A 23 -20.54 3.10 -1.73
N THR A 24 -19.25 3.06 -1.41
CA THR A 24 -18.39 1.89 -1.60
C THR A 24 -17.50 1.70 -0.38
N PRO A 25 -17.07 0.47 -0.07
CA PRO A 25 -16.01 0.25 0.92
C PRO A 25 -14.66 0.81 0.46
N GLY A 26 -13.84 1.22 1.43
CA GLY A 26 -12.45 1.60 1.22
C GLY A 26 -11.68 1.66 2.54
N GLY A 27 -10.37 1.70 2.45
CA GLY A 27 -9.44 1.73 3.58
C GLY A 27 -8.09 1.20 3.12
N SER A 28 -6.97 1.78 3.57
CA SER A 28 -5.66 1.48 2.99
C SER A 28 -5.33 -0.02 3.03
N GLU A 29 -5.23 -0.61 4.20
CA GLU A 29 -4.86 -2.02 4.36
C GLU A 29 -5.98 -2.97 3.89
N TYR A 30 -7.22 -2.51 3.93
CA TYR A 30 -8.37 -3.21 3.37
C TYR A 30 -8.27 -3.30 1.84
N ASN A 31 -7.93 -2.20 1.18
CA ASN A 31 -7.74 -2.14 -0.28
C ASN A 31 -6.59 -3.05 -0.71
N VAL A 32 -5.46 -3.05 0.04
CA VAL A 32 -4.33 -3.96 -0.22
C VAL A 32 -4.78 -5.42 -0.07
N ALA A 33 -5.54 -5.74 0.99
CA ALA A 33 -6.03 -7.11 1.21
C ALA A 33 -6.93 -7.58 0.06
N CYS A 34 -7.88 -6.74 -0.36
CA CYS A 34 -8.78 -7.06 -1.46
C CYS A 34 -8.02 -7.23 -2.78
N ALA A 35 -7.07 -6.34 -3.09
CA ALA A 35 -6.26 -6.46 -4.30
C ALA A 35 -5.44 -7.76 -4.32
N LEU A 36 -4.79 -8.11 -3.24
CA LEU A 36 -4.04 -9.38 -3.12
C LEU A 36 -4.96 -10.59 -3.25
N GLY A 37 -6.13 -10.58 -2.61
CA GLY A 37 -7.11 -11.66 -2.70
C GLY A 37 -7.64 -11.86 -4.13
N GLN A 38 -7.88 -10.77 -4.90
CA GLN A 38 -8.24 -10.83 -6.32
C GLN A 38 -7.11 -11.44 -7.17
N LEU A 39 -5.86 -11.22 -6.80
CA LEU A 39 -4.70 -11.85 -7.44
C LEU A 39 -4.46 -13.30 -6.99
N GLY A 40 -5.36 -13.88 -6.17
CA GLY A 40 -5.24 -15.26 -5.68
C GLY A 40 -4.19 -15.47 -4.59
N VAL A 41 -3.70 -14.40 -3.97
CA VAL A 41 -2.80 -14.47 -2.80
C VAL A 41 -3.63 -14.77 -1.56
N THR A 42 -3.22 -15.79 -0.78
CA THR A 42 -3.87 -16.08 0.52
C THR A 42 -3.71 -14.91 1.45
N THR A 43 -4.81 -14.22 1.74
CA THR A 43 -4.81 -12.95 2.46
C THR A 43 -5.83 -12.95 3.59
N SER A 44 -5.44 -12.39 4.74
CA SER A 44 -6.34 -12.10 5.85
C SER A 44 -6.37 -10.60 6.12
N TRP A 45 -7.54 -10.08 6.44
CA TRP A 45 -7.70 -8.73 6.93
C TRP A 45 -8.13 -8.73 8.39
N VAL A 46 -7.31 -8.09 9.23
CA VAL A 46 -7.51 -7.93 10.67
C VAL A 46 -8.03 -6.54 10.94
N SER A 47 -9.18 -6.43 11.61
CA SER A 47 -9.81 -5.13 11.88
C SER A 47 -10.81 -5.23 13.03
N ALA A 48 -11.47 -4.10 13.34
CA ALA A 48 -12.61 -4.03 14.23
C ALA A 48 -13.80 -3.38 13.53
N LEU A 49 -14.97 -4.02 13.56
CA LEU A 49 -16.20 -3.57 12.91
C LEU A 49 -17.40 -3.70 13.87
N PRO A 50 -18.53 -3.05 13.55
CA PRO A 50 -19.78 -3.27 14.24
C PRO A 50 -20.23 -4.73 14.23
N ILE A 51 -21.09 -5.10 15.20
CA ILE A 51 -21.67 -6.44 15.32
C ILE A 51 -22.38 -6.86 14.04
N ILE A 52 -23.11 -5.94 13.41
CA ILE A 52 -23.88 -6.20 12.19
C ILE A 52 -22.92 -6.15 10.99
N GLU A 53 -22.91 -7.23 10.21
CA GLU A 53 -22.15 -7.29 8.96
C GLU A 53 -22.66 -6.27 7.92
N SER A 54 -21.76 -5.81 7.08
CA SER A 54 -22.00 -4.76 6.10
C SER A 54 -21.44 -5.14 4.73
N ASP A 55 -21.54 -4.23 3.77
CA ASP A 55 -20.92 -4.40 2.45
C ASP A 55 -19.38 -4.46 2.51
N ILE A 56 -18.75 -3.94 3.56
CA ILE A 56 -17.32 -4.11 3.80
C ILE A 56 -16.98 -5.60 3.91
N ASP A 57 -17.74 -6.34 4.72
CA ASP A 57 -17.57 -7.79 4.88
C ASP A 57 -17.80 -8.54 3.56
N ASN A 58 -18.86 -8.16 2.86
CA ASN A 58 -19.28 -8.81 1.61
C ASN A 58 -18.25 -8.62 0.49
N VAL A 59 -17.71 -7.40 0.34
CA VAL A 59 -16.70 -7.09 -0.68
C VAL A 59 -15.40 -7.80 -0.37
N ALA A 60 -14.94 -7.82 0.89
CA ALA A 60 -13.74 -8.55 1.29
C ALA A 60 -13.87 -10.05 0.97
N ARG A 61 -15.00 -10.69 1.31
CA ARG A 61 -15.23 -12.12 0.99
C ARG A 61 -15.25 -12.38 -0.51
N LYS A 62 -15.91 -11.50 -1.30
CA LYS A 62 -15.90 -11.58 -2.77
C LYS A 62 -14.50 -11.42 -3.37
N SER A 63 -13.64 -10.71 -2.68
CA SER A 63 -12.22 -10.56 -3.03
C SER A 63 -11.33 -11.70 -2.47
N ASN A 64 -11.90 -12.80 -1.98
CA ASN A 64 -11.20 -13.95 -1.40
C ASN A 64 -10.35 -13.61 -0.16
N VAL A 65 -10.73 -12.59 0.60
CA VAL A 65 -10.05 -12.18 1.84
C VAL A 65 -10.65 -12.92 3.04
N HIS A 66 -9.80 -13.53 3.85
CA HIS A 66 -10.19 -14.09 5.13
C HIS A 66 -10.33 -12.98 6.18
N LEU A 67 -11.48 -12.96 6.87
CA LEU A 67 -11.82 -11.93 7.84
C LEU A 67 -11.44 -12.34 9.26
N GLU A 68 -10.57 -11.58 9.90
CA GLU A 68 -10.19 -11.70 11.33
C GLU A 68 -10.69 -10.45 12.06
N ILE A 69 -12.00 -10.39 12.31
CA ILE A 69 -12.70 -9.18 12.75
C ILE A 69 -13.12 -9.28 14.21
N VAL A 70 -12.70 -8.31 15.00
CA VAL A 70 -13.29 -8.05 16.33
C VAL A 70 -14.61 -7.30 16.13
N ARG A 71 -15.67 -7.78 16.77
CA ARG A 71 -17.02 -7.21 16.68
C ARG A 71 -17.40 -6.53 17.99
N SER A 72 -17.86 -5.27 17.89
CA SER A 72 -18.37 -4.53 19.03
C SER A 72 -19.54 -3.60 18.64
N GLU A 73 -20.23 -3.04 19.60
CA GLU A 73 -21.21 -1.99 19.34
C GLU A 73 -20.53 -0.71 18.86
N GLY A 74 -21.13 -0.01 17.91
CA GLY A 74 -20.61 1.25 17.40
C GLY A 74 -20.89 1.45 15.92
N VAL A 75 -20.16 2.37 15.30
CA VAL A 75 -20.34 2.80 13.92
C VAL A 75 -19.11 2.50 13.07
N ILE A 76 -19.31 2.40 11.76
CA ILE A 76 -18.24 2.37 10.76
C ILE A 76 -17.83 3.82 10.45
N GLY A 77 -16.56 4.09 10.32
CA GLY A 77 -16.06 5.35 9.81
C GLY A 77 -16.52 5.62 8.38
N THR A 78 -16.65 6.87 8.01
CA THR A 78 -17.04 7.29 6.65
C THR A 78 -16.08 8.33 6.11
N TYR A 79 -16.02 8.47 4.78
CA TYR A 79 -15.38 9.60 4.12
C TYR A 79 -16.09 10.01 2.85
N LEU A 80 -16.12 11.32 2.63
CA LEU A 80 -16.70 11.95 1.45
C LEU A 80 -15.58 12.38 0.52
N VAL A 81 -15.69 12.00 -0.76
CA VAL A 81 -14.75 12.40 -1.81
C VAL A 81 -15.43 13.40 -2.74
N ASP A 82 -14.91 14.63 -2.74
CA ASP A 82 -15.26 15.65 -3.74
C ASP A 82 -14.15 15.71 -4.79
N GLN A 83 -14.33 14.99 -5.89
CA GLN A 83 -13.34 14.92 -6.98
C GLN A 83 -13.13 16.29 -7.65
N SER A 84 -14.15 17.16 -7.64
CA SER A 84 -14.05 18.48 -8.27
C SER A 84 -13.12 19.43 -7.52
N LYS A 85 -12.96 19.22 -6.21
CA LYS A 85 -12.13 20.03 -5.33
C LYS A 85 -10.87 19.31 -4.84
N GLU A 86 -10.73 18.02 -5.20
CA GLU A 86 -9.66 17.15 -4.70
C GLU A 86 -9.63 17.06 -3.15
N ILE A 87 -10.81 17.14 -2.50
CA ILE A 87 -10.97 17.11 -1.05
C ILE A 87 -11.50 15.74 -0.63
N VAL A 88 -10.94 15.23 0.46
CA VAL A 88 -11.45 14.05 1.17
C VAL A 88 -11.74 14.46 2.60
N ASP A 89 -13.00 14.35 3.00
CA ASP A 89 -13.48 14.66 4.36
C ASP A 89 -13.79 13.36 5.12
N TYR A 90 -13.24 13.21 6.33
CA TYR A 90 -13.29 11.99 7.11
C TYR A 90 -14.13 12.16 8.37
N ASP A 91 -15.09 11.25 8.61
CA ASP A 91 -15.77 11.06 9.89
C ASP A 91 -15.45 9.65 10.42
N ARG A 92 -14.43 9.52 11.24
CA ARG A 92 -13.93 8.22 11.74
C ARG A 92 -13.58 8.21 13.23
N LYS A 93 -13.61 9.36 13.91
CA LYS A 93 -13.17 9.48 15.31
C LYS A 93 -13.93 8.55 16.26
N ASN A 94 -15.20 8.31 15.97
CA ASN A 94 -16.08 7.46 16.78
C ASN A 94 -16.29 6.06 16.21
N SER A 95 -15.49 5.67 15.19
CA SER A 95 -15.59 4.34 14.62
C SER A 95 -15.18 3.26 15.63
N VAL A 96 -15.70 2.05 15.44
CA VAL A 96 -15.30 0.88 16.22
C VAL A 96 -13.79 0.68 16.16
N PHE A 97 -13.18 0.84 14.98
CA PHE A 97 -11.74 0.67 14.82
C PHE A 97 -10.94 1.74 15.57
N ALA A 98 -11.34 3.02 15.51
CA ALA A 98 -10.64 4.10 16.22
C ALA A 98 -10.67 3.92 17.74
N ASN A 99 -11.66 3.17 18.26
CA ASN A 99 -11.88 2.93 19.69
C ASN A 99 -11.64 1.47 20.12
N LEU A 100 -10.95 0.67 19.32
CA LEU A 100 -10.65 -0.74 19.62
C LEU A 100 -9.83 -0.89 20.91
N ASP A 101 -10.03 -2.02 21.63
CA ASP A 101 -9.14 -2.43 22.72
C ASP A 101 -7.97 -3.26 22.14
N PRO A 102 -6.71 -2.89 22.40
CA PRO A 102 -5.56 -3.67 21.94
C PRO A 102 -5.54 -5.13 22.40
N LYS A 103 -6.22 -5.43 23.51
CA LYS A 103 -6.29 -6.79 24.08
C LYS A 103 -7.16 -7.75 23.28
N ASP A 104 -8.00 -7.22 22.39
CA ASP A 104 -8.90 -8.03 21.57
C ASP A 104 -8.17 -8.81 20.46
N PHE A 105 -6.89 -8.47 20.21
CA PHE A 105 -6.09 -9.10 19.16
C PHE A 105 -5.02 -10.03 19.73
N ASP A 106 -5.15 -11.32 19.46
CA ASP A 106 -4.09 -12.31 19.69
C ASP A 106 -3.10 -12.31 18.51
N TRP A 107 -2.16 -11.35 18.53
CA TRP A 107 -1.19 -11.17 17.45
C TRP A 107 -0.31 -12.40 17.21
N ARG A 108 -0.02 -13.20 18.23
CA ARG A 108 0.73 -14.45 18.05
C ARG A 108 -0.06 -15.39 17.13
N LYS A 109 -1.35 -15.60 17.43
CA LYS A 109 -2.21 -16.46 16.61
C LYS A 109 -2.43 -15.88 15.21
N LEU A 110 -2.68 -14.57 15.12
CA LEU A 110 -2.95 -13.87 13.88
C LEU A 110 -1.76 -13.87 12.91
N LEU A 111 -0.52 -13.92 13.42
CA LEU A 111 0.70 -13.88 12.59
C LEU A 111 1.35 -15.24 12.39
N THR A 112 0.96 -16.28 13.15
CA THR A 112 1.53 -17.62 12.97
C THR A 112 1.42 -18.10 11.52
N GLY A 113 2.58 -18.36 10.90
CA GLY A 113 2.71 -18.78 9.50
C GLY A 113 2.46 -17.67 8.46
N ALA A 114 2.31 -16.42 8.88
CA ALA A 114 2.21 -15.31 7.95
C ALA A 114 3.56 -15.04 7.26
N ARG A 115 3.52 -14.73 5.98
CA ARG A 115 4.69 -14.28 5.22
C ARG A 115 4.88 -12.77 5.34
N TRP A 116 3.79 -12.03 5.29
CA TRP A 116 3.78 -10.57 5.34
C TRP A 116 2.77 -10.06 6.35
N LEU A 117 3.15 -8.99 7.06
CA LEU A 117 2.25 -8.07 7.75
C LEU A 117 2.26 -6.75 6.98
N VAL A 118 1.08 -6.29 6.54
CA VAL A 118 0.89 -4.99 5.87
C VAL A 118 0.22 -4.04 6.84
N VAL A 119 0.83 -2.87 7.01
CA VAL A 119 0.33 -1.78 7.87
C VAL A 119 0.55 -0.43 7.18
N SER A 120 -0.19 0.59 7.62
CA SER A 120 0.02 1.96 7.18
C SER A 120 0.41 2.90 8.32
N GLY A 121 0.85 4.10 7.96
CA GLY A 121 1.04 5.20 8.89
C GLY A 121 -0.27 5.85 9.36
N ILE A 122 -1.42 5.45 8.80
CA ILE A 122 -2.73 5.92 9.25
C ILE A 122 -3.06 5.37 10.63
N THR A 123 -2.98 4.05 10.79
CA THR A 123 -3.41 3.33 11.99
C THR A 123 -2.84 3.90 13.29
N PRO A 124 -1.53 4.20 13.43
CA PRO A 124 -1.00 4.72 14.68
C PRO A 124 -1.41 6.17 15.01
N LEU A 125 -2.03 6.89 14.09
CA LEU A 125 -2.56 8.25 14.31
C LEU A 125 -4.04 8.26 14.72
N LEU A 126 -4.76 7.13 14.65
CA LEU A 126 -6.20 7.06 14.92
C LEU A 126 -6.56 7.11 16.41
N GLY A 127 -5.62 6.84 17.30
CA GLY A 127 -5.85 6.84 18.75
C GLY A 127 -4.94 5.87 19.49
N HIS A 128 -5.15 5.77 20.81
CA HIS A 128 -4.32 4.93 21.68
C HIS A 128 -4.48 3.43 21.35
N GLY A 129 -5.72 2.95 21.19
CA GLY A 129 -6.02 1.54 20.90
C GLY A 129 -5.38 1.08 19.59
N PRO A 130 -5.69 1.72 18.44
CA PRO A 130 -5.06 1.41 17.16
C PRO A 130 -3.53 1.48 17.17
N ARG A 131 -2.94 2.52 17.82
CA ARG A 131 -1.49 2.66 17.96
C ARG A 131 -0.87 1.51 18.75
N SER A 132 -1.49 1.12 19.86
CA SER A 132 -1.00 0.02 20.70
C SER A 132 -1.09 -1.33 19.99
N SER A 133 -2.20 -1.59 19.28
CA SER A 133 -2.37 -2.80 18.46
C SER A 133 -1.36 -2.85 17.32
N TRP A 134 -1.16 -1.72 16.62
CA TRP A 134 -0.16 -1.57 15.56
C TRP A 134 1.25 -1.88 16.06
N ALA A 135 1.65 -1.32 17.21
CA ALA A 135 2.96 -1.58 17.81
C ALA A 135 3.12 -3.05 18.24
N SER A 136 2.07 -3.66 18.80
CA SER A 136 2.05 -5.08 19.15
C SER A 136 2.17 -5.96 17.91
N ALA A 137 1.42 -5.66 16.83
CA ALA A 137 1.50 -6.38 15.56
C ALA A 137 2.93 -6.40 15.02
N LEU A 138 3.63 -5.24 15.00
CA LEU A 138 5.02 -5.16 14.57
C LEU A 138 5.95 -6.04 15.43
N THR A 139 5.78 -5.98 16.76
CA THR A 139 6.61 -6.76 17.68
C THR A 139 6.44 -8.26 17.48
N PHE A 140 5.20 -8.73 17.35
CA PHE A 140 4.93 -10.15 17.10
C PHE A 140 5.37 -10.59 15.71
N ALA A 141 5.25 -9.73 14.68
CA ALA A 141 5.77 -10.01 13.35
C ALA A 141 7.30 -10.19 13.36
N GLU A 142 8.03 -9.33 14.08
CA GLU A 142 9.48 -9.45 14.21
C GLU A 142 9.88 -10.76 14.94
N LEU A 143 9.16 -11.11 16.01
CA LEU A 143 9.40 -12.36 16.76
C LEU A 143 9.14 -13.62 15.94
N ASP A 144 8.14 -13.62 15.08
CA ASP A 144 7.78 -14.75 14.21
C ASP A 144 8.57 -14.78 12.88
N GLY A 145 9.39 -13.76 12.61
CA GLY A 145 10.10 -13.63 11.33
C GLY A 145 9.17 -13.28 10.14
N THR A 146 7.99 -12.75 10.43
CA THR A 146 7.07 -12.23 9.41
C THR A 146 7.63 -10.94 8.82
N LEU A 147 7.70 -10.83 7.50
CA LEU A 147 8.14 -9.63 6.81
C LEU A 147 7.10 -8.51 6.97
N ILE A 148 7.54 -7.27 7.13
CA ILE A 148 6.64 -6.15 7.39
C ILE A 148 6.71 -5.14 6.25
N ALA A 149 5.55 -4.80 5.67
CA ALA A 149 5.39 -3.75 4.68
C ALA A 149 4.62 -2.56 5.28
N LEU A 150 5.18 -1.37 5.13
CA LEU A 150 4.60 -0.11 5.57
C LEU A 150 4.32 0.78 4.36
N ASP A 151 3.08 1.19 4.17
CA ASP A 151 2.77 2.42 3.43
C ASP A 151 2.74 3.58 4.42
N LEU A 152 3.64 4.57 4.26
CA LEU A 152 3.63 5.74 5.14
C LEU A 152 2.28 6.45 5.10
N ASN A 153 1.69 6.57 3.94
CA ASN A 153 0.31 6.99 3.67
C ASN A 153 -0.15 8.19 4.53
N HIS A 154 0.73 9.19 4.66
CA HIS A 154 0.49 10.35 5.51
C HIS A 154 -0.80 11.08 5.13
N ARG A 155 -1.62 11.38 6.13
CA ARG A 155 -2.87 12.13 6.01
C ARG A 155 -2.81 13.36 6.89
N PRO A 156 -2.68 14.58 6.34
CA PRO A 156 -2.59 15.82 7.14
C PRO A 156 -3.76 16.02 8.11
N ALA A 157 -4.95 15.50 7.77
CA ALA A 157 -6.14 15.56 8.63
C ALA A 157 -6.01 14.74 9.94
N LEU A 158 -5.07 13.79 10.02
CA LEU A 158 -4.86 12.95 11.20
C LEU A 158 -3.71 13.43 12.10
N GLY A 159 -2.79 14.20 11.54
CA GLY A 159 -1.63 14.71 12.26
C GLY A 159 -0.53 15.15 11.31
N THR A 160 0.50 15.76 11.84
CA THR A 160 1.64 16.22 11.06
C THR A 160 2.51 15.03 10.64
N ILE A 161 3.27 15.21 9.54
CA ILE A 161 4.26 14.19 9.15
C ILE A 161 5.33 13.99 10.23
N ASP A 162 5.57 15.01 11.07
CA ASP A 162 6.49 14.95 12.20
C ASP A 162 6.01 14.03 13.30
N GLU A 163 4.75 14.14 13.66
CA GLU A 163 4.13 13.24 14.62
C GLU A 163 4.20 11.81 14.11
N LEU A 164 3.82 11.57 12.85
CA LEU A 164 3.90 10.26 12.24
C LEU A 164 5.33 9.73 12.21
N TRP A 165 6.28 10.54 11.75
CA TRP A 165 7.69 10.13 11.65
C TRP A 165 8.29 9.84 13.02
N SER A 166 7.91 10.57 14.07
CA SER A 166 8.34 10.29 15.45
C SER A 166 7.92 8.91 15.96
N ILE A 167 6.79 8.37 15.47
CA ILE A 167 6.30 7.04 15.80
C ILE A 167 7.02 5.96 14.98
N ILE A 168 7.24 6.21 13.67
CA ILE A 168 7.78 5.24 12.72
C ILE A 168 9.30 5.13 12.83
N ARG A 169 10.01 6.26 12.92
CA ARG A 169 11.47 6.32 12.88
C ARG A 169 12.18 5.38 13.88
N PRO A 170 11.75 5.25 15.14
CA PRO A 170 12.37 4.31 16.08
C PRO A 170 12.22 2.84 15.68
N ARG A 171 11.26 2.52 14.81
CA ARG A 171 10.91 1.17 14.35
C ARG A 171 11.27 0.91 12.89
N ILE A 172 11.92 1.88 12.23
CA ILE A 172 12.13 1.86 10.78
C ILE A 172 12.84 0.59 10.29
N ARG A 173 13.73 0.01 11.10
CA ARG A 173 14.48 -1.21 10.78
C ARG A 173 13.66 -2.50 10.85
N MET A 174 12.47 -2.46 11.42
CA MET A 174 11.54 -3.60 11.42
C MET A 174 10.88 -3.79 10.05
N PHE A 175 10.82 -2.73 9.24
CA PHE A 175 10.15 -2.78 7.95
C PHE A 175 11.05 -3.30 6.84
N HIS A 176 10.49 -4.20 6.03
CA HIS A 176 11.15 -4.78 4.84
C HIS A 176 10.80 -4.02 3.56
N ILE A 177 9.60 -3.44 3.52
CA ILE A 177 9.13 -2.53 2.49
C ILE A 177 8.65 -1.26 3.19
N VAL A 178 9.08 -0.09 2.71
CA VAL A 178 8.53 1.21 3.10
C VAL A 178 8.19 1.97 1.83
N VAL A 179 6.92 2.37 1.69
CA VAL A 179 6.44 3.15 0.55
C VAL A 179 6.22 4.59 0.97
N LEU A 180 6.75 5.51 0.18
CA LEU A 180 6.65 6.95 0.38
C LEU A 180 6.02 7.60 -0.87
N SER A 181 5.26 8.67 -0.67
CA SER A 181 5.01 9.64 -1.73
C SER A 181 6.24 10.53 -1.94
N SER A 182 6.37 11.17 -3.09
CA SER A 182 7.46 12.12 -3.35
C SER A 182 7.47 13.29 -2.36
N GLU A 183 6.30 13.74 -1.91
CA GLU A 183 6.17 14.78 -0.88
C GLU A 183 6.68 14.29 0.48
N SER A 184 6.25 13.10 0.92
CA SER A 184 6.72 12.51 2.19
C SER A 184 8.21 12.24 2.16
N LEU A 185 8.74 11.74 1.04
CA LEU A 185 10.18 11.54 0.82
C LEU A 185 10.94 12.83 1.02
N SER A 186 10.48 13.92 0.38
CA SER A 186 11.13 15.23 0.44
C SER A 186 11.23 15.78 1.87
N ILE A 187 10.14 15.69 2.63
CA ILE A 187 10.11 16.17 4.02
C ILE A 187 10.98 15.29 4.92
N ILE A 188 10.92 13.96 4.78
CA ILE A 188 11.71 13.04 5.60
C ILE A 188 13.20 13.18 5.29
N ALA A 189 13.59 13.35 4.02
CA ALA A 189 14.98 13.57 3.64
C ALA A 189 15.57 14.83 4.31
N GLU A 190 14.83 15.93 4.29
CA GLU A 190 15.22 17.18 4.96
C GLU A 190 15.42 16.97 6.47
N ARG A 191 14.49 16.28 7.14
CA ARG A 191 14.59 15.98 8.58
C ARG A 191 15.74 15.07 8.95
N GLU A 192 16.08 14.17 8.07
CA GLU A 192 17.18 13.23 8.30
C GLU A 192 18.54 13.78 7.87
N GLY A 193 18.61 15.06 7.44
CA GLY A 193 19.83 15.80 7.17
C GLY A 193 20.36 15.65 5.74
N PHE A 194 19.55 15.17 4.80
CA PHE A 194 19.91 15.03 3.38
C PHE A 194 19.47 16.20 2.51
N GLY A 195 18.91 17.28 3.13
CA GLY A 195 18.31 18.38 2.41
C GLY A 195 16.91 18.02 1.86
N ARG A 196 16.26 19.03 1.29
CA ARG A 196 14.93 18.87 0.69
C ARG A 196 15.06 18.70 -0.82
N PRO A 197 14.86 17.50 -1.37
CA PRO A 197 14.94 17.28 -2.82
C PRO A 197 13.83 18.07 -3.55
N THR A 198 14.22 18.71 -4.65
CA THR A 198 13.33 19.54 -5.50
C THR A 198 13.24 19.01 -6.91
N THR A 199 14.21 18.21 -7.33
CA THR A 199 14.25 17.58 -8.66
C THR A 199 14.06 16.07 -8.55
N TYR A 200 13.73 15.42 -9.67
CA TYR A 200 13.59 13.96 -9.72
C TYR A 200 14.92 13.25 -9.38
N ALA A 201 16.04 13.75 -9.91
CA ALA A 201 17.36 13.19 -9.59
C ALA A 201 17.72 13.32 -8.11
N GLU A 202 17.40 14.44 -7.47
CA GLU A 202 17.58 14.62 -6.03
C GLU A 202 16.67 13.70 -5.22
N ASN A 203 15.44 13.42 -5.66
CA ASN A 203 14.55 12.44 -5.02
C ASN A 203 15.15 11.03 -5.07
N ILE A 204 15.73 10.61 -6.20
CA ILE A 204 16.41 9.32 -6.33
C ILE A 204 17.59 9.25 -5.36
N GLN A 205 18.42 10.30 -5.29
CA GLN A 205 19.57 10.34 -4.40
C GLN A 205 19.13 10.30 -2.92
N ALA A 206 18.12 11.09 -2.54
CA ALA A 206 17.58 11.11 -1.18
C ALA A 206 17.01 9.75 -0.77
N LEU A 207 16.32 9.06 -1.69
CA LEU A 207 15.79 7.71 -1.45
C LEU A 207 16.92 6.72 -1.16
N ALA A 208 18.01 6.80 -1.95
CA ALA A 208 19.20 5.96 -1.75
C ALA A 208 19.89 6.24 -0.41
N ASP A 209 20.01 7.51 -0.04
CA ASP A 209 20.66 7.93 1.20
C ASP A 209 19.85 7.50 2.44
N LEU A 210 18.53 7.70 2.41
CA LEU A 210 17.61 7.22 3.45
C LEU A 210 17.66 5.69 3.58
N ARG A 211 17.63 4.97 2.44
CA ARG A 211 17.74 3.51 2.45
C ARG A 211 19.04 3.05 3.10
N ARG A 212 20.19 3.66 2.77
CA ARG A 212 21.49 3.34 3.36
C ARG A 212 21.54 3.65 4.85
N LYS A 213 20.97 4.79 5.26
CA LYS A 213 20.89 5.20 6.68
C LYS A 213 20.06 4.24 7.52
N PHE A 214 18.91 3.82 7.02
CA PHE A 214 17.96 3.01 7.77
C PHE A 214 18.10 1.51 7.54
N LEU A 215 18.81 1.09 6.52
CA LEU A 215 19.01 -0.30 6.13
C LEU A 215 17.69 -1.03 5.80
N VAL A 216 16.68 -0.30 5.33
CA VAL A 216 15.42 -0.88 4.87
C VAL A 216 15.69 -1.70 3.60
N PRO A 217 15.27 -2.97 3.52
CA PRO A 217 15.49 -3.78 2.33
C PRO A 217 14.97 -3.14 1.04
N HIS A 218 13.73 -2.64 1.05
CA HIS A 218 13.12 -1.95 -0.10
C HIS A 218 12.48 -0.64 0.36
N LEU A 219 13.12 0.49 0.01
CA LEU A 219 12.56 1.82 0.20
C LEU A 219 12.03 2.32 -1.13
N CYS A 220 10.73 2.51 -1.23
CA CYS A 220 10.01 2.75 -2.48
C CYS A 220 9.44 4.17 -2.49
N CYS A 221 9.45 4.80 -3.66
CA CYS A 221 8.75 6.06 -3.88
C CYS A 221 7.95 5.99 -5.17
N THR A 222 6.66 6.32 -5.10
CA THR A 222 5.79 6.38 -6.26
C THR A 222 5.67 7.80 -6.79
N PHE A 223 5.68 7.94 -8.11
CA PHE A 223 5.56 9.20 -8.82
C PHE A 223 4.38 9.19 -9.77
N LYS A 224 3.78 10.34 -9.97
CA LYS A 224 2.72 10.55 -10.95
C LYS A 224 2.84 11.93 -11.57
N ARG A 225 2.49 12.03 -12.84
CA ARG A 225 2.47 13.29 -13.58
C ARG A 225 1.18 13.36 -14.40
N PRO A 226 0.44 14.47 -14.31
CA PRO A 226 -0.72 14.70 -15.21
C PRO A 226 -0.23 14.83 -16.65
N GLU A 227 -1.02 14.27 -17.57
CA GLU A 227 -0.84 14.33 -19.01
C GLU A 227 -2.06 14.99 -19.67
N SER A 228 -1.99 15.21 -20.98
CA SER A 228 -3.11 15.76 -21.73
C SER A 228 -4.35 14.86 -21.69
N GLN A 229 -5.53 15.45 -21.87
CA GLN A 229 -6.83 14.76 -21.92
C GLN A 229 -7.18 13.98 -20.63
N GLY A 230 -6.78 14.46 -19.45
CA GLY A 230 -7.07 13.84 -18.16
C GLY A 230 -6.28 12.55 -17.89
N ARG A 231 -5.35 12.20 -18.75
CA ARG A 231 -4.47 11.04 -18.54
C ARG A 231 -3.43 11.31 -17.45
N GLN A 232 -2.89 10.26 -16.92
CA GLN A 232 -1.83 10.30 -15.90
C GLN A 232 -0.73 9.32 -16.27
N MET A 233 0.51 9.79 -16.19
CA MET A 233 1.70 8.94 -16.17
C MET A 233 2.02 8.55 -14.74
N ARG A 234 2.35 7.28 -14.50
CA ARG A 234 2.87 6.82 -13.20
C ARG A 234 4.07 5.93 -13.35
N TRP A 235 4.98 6.03 -12.41
CA TRP A 235 6.18 5.22 -12.29
C TRP A 235 6.64 5.19 -10.84
N SER A 236 7.63 4.38 -10.55
CA SER A 236 8.19 4.25 -9.22
C SER A 236 9.71 4.10 -9.23
N VAL A 237 10.30 4.35 -8.07
CA VAL A 237 11.72 4.14 -7.79
C VAL A 237 11.82 3.28 -6.54
N VAL A 238 12.67 2.26 -6.60
CA VAL A 238 12.96 1.35 -5.48
C VAL A 238 14.44 1.37 -5.18
N ALA A 239 14.81 1.86 -4.01
CA ALA A 239 16.16 1.73 -3.48
C ALA A 239 16.25 0.44 -2.63
N HIS A 240 17.20 -0.43 -2.95
CA HIS A 240 17.34 -1.76 -2.34
C HIS A 240 18.81 -2.14 -2.11
N ALA A 241 19.05 -3.36 -1.62
CA ALA A 241 20.41 -3.79 -1.25
C ALA A 241 21.39 -3.85 -2.44
N PHE A 242 20.87 -4.07 -3.64
CA PHE A 242 21.68 -4.25 -4.86
C PHE A 242 21.79 -2.96 -5.70
N GLY A 243 21.04 -1.90 -5.39
CA GLY A 243 21.06 -0.66 -6.15
C GLY A 243 19.77 0.14 -6.09
N ILE A 244 19.46 0.78 -7.19
CA ILE A 244 18.23 1.56 -7.39
C ILE A 244 17.64 1.15 -8.73
N ASP A 245 16.38 0.77 -8.70
CA ASP A 245 15.58 0.51 -9.89
C ASP A 245 14.55 1.62 -10.11
N THR A 246 14.28 1.95 -11.35
CA THR A 246 13.22 2.88 -11.75
C THR A 246 12.44 2.34 -12.93
N THR A 247 11.13 2.56 -12.90
CA THR A 247 10.22 2.24 -14.00
C THR A 247 9.88 3.46 -14.87
N GLU A 248 10.63 4.57 -14.76
CA GLU A 248 10.36 5.83 -15.49
C GLU A 248 10.31 5.63 -17.01
N ASN A 249 11.24 4.87 -17.58
CA ASN A 249 11.26 4.58 -19.02
C ASN A 249 10.11 3.67 -19.48
N ASP A 250 9.52 2.94 -18.55
CA ASP A 250 8.38 2.04 -18.73
C ASP A 250 7.13 2.57 -18.02
N ALA A 251 7.06 3.89 -17.79
CA ALA A 251 5.97 4.52 -17.09
C ALA A 251 4.60 4.18 -17.71
N VAL A 252 3.62 3.91 -16.84
CA VAL A 252 2.27 3.54 -17.27
C VAL A 252 1.44 4.79 -17.53
N ASN A 253 0.96 4.93 -18.76
CA ASN A 253 0.05 6.00 -19.15
C ASN A 253 -1.38 5.47 -19.13
N HIS A 254 -2.25 6.00 -18.25
CA HIS A 254 -3.62 5.56 -18.09
C HIS A 254 -4.58 6.75 -17.95
N LEU A 255 -5.88 6.49 -18.08
CA LEU A 255 -6.94 7.47 -17.85
C LEU A 255 -7.67 7.09 -16.55
N PRO A 256 -7.35 7.74 -15.41
CA PRO A 256 -7.98 7.39 -14.14
C PRO A 256 -9.45 7.81 -14.13
N ILE A 257 -10.33 6.88 -13.78
CA ILE A 257 -11.71 7.14 -13.38
C ILE A 257 -11.73 7.50 -11.90
N GLU A 258 -10.82 6.87 -11.14
CA GLU A 258 -10.69 7.06 -9.70
C GLU A 258 -9.26 7.46 -9.33
N TYR A 259 -9.12 8.39 -8.37
CA TYR A 259 -7.79 8.87 -7.94
C TYR A 259 -7.29 8.21 -6.66
N LEU A 260 -8.20 7.59 -5.88
CA LEU A 260 -7.86 6.88 -4.65
C LEU A 260 -7.55 5.41 -4.90
N GLY A 261 -7.01 4.71 -3.91
CA GLY A 261 -6.71 3.27 -3.96
C GLY A 261 -5.47 2.89 -4.80
N GLY A 262 -4.96 3.79 -5.65
CA GLY A 262 -3.82 3.47 -6.52
C GLY A 262 -2.50 3.17 -5.78
N GLY A 263 -2.26 3.79 -4.62
CA GLY A 263 -1.10 3.46 -3.76
C GLY A 263 -1.23 2.08 -3.13
N ASP A 264 -2.42 1.77 -2.64
CA ASP A 264 -2.74 0.46 -2.04
C ASP A 264 -2.58 -0.67 -3.07
N ALA A 265 -3.09 -0.47 -4.29
CA ALA A 265 -2.93 -1.41 -5.41
C ALA A 265 -1.45 -1.56 -5.81
N TRP A 266 -0.67 -0.46 -5.80
CA TRP A 266 0.77 -0.52 -6.06
C TRP A 266 1.47 -1.44 -5.06
N LEU A 267 1.21 -1.25 -3.75
CA LEU A 267 1.81 -2.07 -2.70
C LEU A 267 1.40 -3.53 -2.82
N ALA A 268 0.14 -3.81 -3.15
CA ALA A 268 -0.34 -5.18 -3.41
C ALA A 268 0.43 -5.84 -4.56
N GLY A 269 0.59 -5.17 -5.70
CA GLY A 269 1.35 -5.67 -6.85
C GLY A 269 2.83 -5.90 -6.53
N PHE A 270 3.44 -5.00 -5.74
CA PHE A 270 4.83 -5.13 -5.30
C PHE A 270 5.02 -6.34 -4.39
N ILE A 271 4.16 -6.54 -3.38
CA ILE A 271 4.18 -7.71 -2.48
C ILE A 271 3.94 -9.00 -3.24
N ASP A 272 2.98 -9.02 -4.18
CA ASP A 272 2.68 -10.18 -5.00
C ASP A 272 3.90 -10.62 -5.82
N ALA A 273 4.56 -9.69 -6.51
CA ALA A 273 5.77 -9.97 -7.28
C ALA A 273 6.92 -10.50 -6.41
N LEU A 274 7.18 -9.88 -5.25
CA LEU A 274 8.21 -10.38 -4.32
C LEU A 274 7.86 -11.76 -3.76
N SER A 275 6.58 -12.05 -3.57
CA SER A 275 6.13 -13.37 -3.12
C SER A 275 6.32 -14.44 -4.20
N GLU A 276 6.22 -14.06 -5.47
CA GLU A 276 6.43 -14.94 -6.62
C GLU A 276 7.91 -15.13 -6.98
N HIS A 277 8.66 -14.04 -7.08
CA HIS A 277 10.04 -14.03 -7.58
C HIS A 277 11.11 -14.02 -6.48
N GLY A 278 10.71 -13.95 -5.19
CA GLY A 278 11.63 -13.87 -4.07
C GLY A 278 12.25 -12.48 -3.90
N HIS A 279 13.43 -12.42 -3.27
CA HIS A 279 14.13 -11.18 -2.92
C HIS A 279 15.46 -11.03 -3.64
N GLY A 280 15.57 -11.55 -4.86
CA GLY A 280 16.76 -11.43 -5.71
C GLY A 280 16.96 -10.03 -6.28
N PRO A 281 18.10 -9.78 -6.99
CA PRO A 281 18.45 -8.44 -7.48
C PRO A 281 17.49 -7.87 -8.53
N VAL A 282 16.76 -8.71 -9.27
CA VAL A 282 15.78 -8.28 -10.29
C VAL A 282 14.35 -8.17 -9.76
N SER A 283 14.07 -8.76 -8.59
CA SER A 283 12.72 -8.79 -8.03
C SER A 283 12.15 -7.41 -7.70
N PRO A 284 12.96 -6.42 -7.21
CA PRO A 284 12.44 -5.08 -6.94
C PRO A 284 11.95 -4.36 -8.20
N LEU A 285 12.64 -4.51 -9.33
CA LEU A 285 12.19 -3.93 -10.61
C LEU A 285 10.89 -4.58 -11.08
N ILE A 286 10.80 -5.91 -11.04
CA ILE A 286 9.57 -6.65 -11.42
C ILE A 286 8.42 -6.20 -10.51
N GLY A 287 8.67 -6.08 -9.20
CA GLY A 287 7.68 -5.60 -8.23
C GLY A 287 7.20 -4.19 -8.54
N ALA A 288 8.12 -3.27 -8.84
CA ALA A 288 7.80 -1.90 -9.21
C ALA A 288 6.93 -1.84 -10.48
N MET A 289 7.30 -2.59 -11.51
CA MET A 289 6.55 -2.68 -12.78
C MET A 289 5.14 -3.23 -12.56
N ARG A 290 4.99 -4.31 -11.79
CA ARG A 290 3.69 -4.90 -11.44
C ARG A 290 2.86 -3.95 -10.59
N GLY A 291 3.46 -3.29 -9.61
CA GLY A 291 2.82 -2.28 -8.77
C GLY A 291 2.27 -1.12 -9.60
N ASP A 292 3.06 -0.54 -10.51
CA ASP A 292 2.63 0.56 -11.38
C ASP A 292 1.48 0.14 -12.29
N LEU A 293 1.54 -1.06 -12.86
CA LEU A 293 0.50 -1.59 -13.72
C LEU A 293 -0.79 -1.84 -12.96
N LEU A 294 -0.73 -2.56 -11.83
CA LEU A 294 -1.92 -2.86 -11.02
C LEU A 294 -2.59 -1.58 -10.50
N ALA A 295 -1.80 -0.60 -10.10
CA ALA A 295 -2.31 0.70 -9.67
C ALA A 295 -3.02 1.45 -10.80
N ALA A 296 -2.49 1.41 -12.02
CA ALA A 296 -3.13 2.04 -13.18
C ALA A 296 -4.44 1.33 -13.57
N LEU A 297 -4.44 0.00 -13.57
CA LEU A 297 -5.64 -0.81 -13.88
C LEU A 297 -6.73 -0.60 -12.81
N SER A 298 -6.35 -0.59 -11.53
CA SER A 298 -7.28 -0.34 -10.42
C SER A 298 -7.95 1.02 -10.54
N GLN A 299 -7.22 2.06 -10.94
CA GLN A 299 -7.77 3.41 -11.11
C GLN A 299 -8.66 3.58 -12.36
N ASN A 300 -8.73 2.60 -13.24
CA ASN A 300 -9.66 2.58 -14.39
C ASN A 300 -11.07 2.10 -14.01
N THR A 301 -11.30 1.80 -12.73
CA THR A 301 -12.59 1.37 -12.20
C THR A 301 -13.06 2.33 -11.11
N PHE A 302 -14.38 2.30 -10.81
CA PHE A 302 -14.96 3.13 -9.77
C PHE A 302 -14.76 2.49 -8.39
N GLY A 303 -14.37 3.30 -7.41
CA GLY A 303 -14.13 2.88 -6.02
C GLY A 303 -12.64 2.68 -5.73
N ASP A 304 -12.32 2.53 -4.44
CA ASP A 304 -10.93 2.43 -3.97
C ASP A 304 -10.40 0.98 -4.02
N VAL A 305 -11.30 0.01 -4.04
CA VAL A 305 -10.95 -1.42 -4.04
C VAL A 305 -10.66 -1.88 -5.46
N SER A 306 -9.48 -2.47 -5.66
CA SER A 306 -9.13 -3.11 -6.93
C SER A 306 -9.99 -4.34 -7.19
N ILE A 307 -10.53 -4.43 -8.40
CA ILE A 307 -11.24 -5.61 -8.90
C ILE A 307 -10.46 -6.36 -9.98
N VAL A 308 -9.20 -5.98 -10.19
CA VAL A 308 -8.32 -6.57 -11.20
C VAL A 308 -7.96 -8.00 -10.81
N THR A 309 -8.24 -8.95 -11.69
CA THR A 309 -7.92 -10.36 -11.48
C THR A 309 -6.49 -10.71 -11.88
N ARG A 310 -6.03 -11.90 -11.50
CA ARG A 310 -4.71 -12.42 -11.92
C ARG A 310 -4.62 -12.51 -13.45
N GLU A 311 -5.64 -13.03 -14.10
CA GLU A 311 -5.69 -13.23 -15.54
C GLU A 311 -5.59 -11.92 -16.29
N GLU A 312 -6.31 -10.88 -15.83
CA GLU A 312 -6.23 -9.54 -16.41
C GLU A 312 -4.83 -8.95 -16.24
N LEU A 313 -4.24 -9.04 -15.05
CA LEU A 313 -2.90 -8.52 -14.77
C LEU A 313 -1.86 -9.21 -15.68
N ASP A 314 -1.88 -10.54 -15.76
CA ASP A 314 -0.94 -11.34 -16.55
C ASP A 314 -1.09 -11.03 -18.07
N GLU A 315 -2.31 -10.78 -18.54
CA GLU A 315 -2.55 -10.37 -19.93
C GLU A 315 -1.88 -9.02 -20.24
N TYR A 316 -2.02 -8.03 -19.35
CA TYR A 316 -1.39 -6.72 -19.53
C TYR A 316 0.13 -6.78 -19.38
N GLU A 317 0.66 -7.56 -18.44
CA GLU A 317 2.11 -7.78 -18.30
C GLU A 317 2.71 -8.39 -19.57
N SER A 318 2.05 -9.42 -20.16
CA SER A 318 2.53 -10.09 -21.37
C SER A 318 2.55 -9.16 -22.59
N ARG A 319 1.55 -8.32 -22.76
CA ARG A 319 1.49 -7.28 -23.82
C ARG A 319 2.63 -6.27 -23.67
N ARG A 320 2.93 -5.86 -22.45
CA ARG A 320 3.98 -4.88 -22.15
C ARG A 320 5.38 -5.41 -22.48
N VAL A 321 5.66 -6.66 -22.17
CA VAL A 321 6.92 -7.34 -22.55
C VAL A 321 7.05 -7.43 -24.07
N TRP A 322 5.93 -7.67 -24.76
CA TRP A 322 5.92 -7.77 -26.23
C TRP A 322 6.25 -6.42 -26.91
N ASP A 323 5.66 -5.32 -26.42
CA ASP A 323 5.91 -3.97 -26.91
C ASP A 323 7.34 -3.48 -26.66
N SER A 324 7.91 -3.81 -25.50
CA SER A 324 9.29 -3.49 -25.14
C SER A 324 10.28 -4.21 -26.06
N ASN A 325 10.04 -5.47 -26.36
CA ASN A 325 10.85 -6.25 -27.29
C ASN A 325 10.76 -5.74 -28.74
N GLN A 326 9.61 -5.22 -29.16
CA GLN A 326 9.45 -4.58 -30.48
C GLN A 326 10.19 -3.23 -30.55
N LYS A 327 10.18 -2.43 -29.48
CA LYS A 327 10.93 -1.16 -29.43
C LYS A 327 12.44 -1.41 -29.50
N GLN A 328 12.96 -2.40 -28.81
CA GLN A 328 14.37 -2.79 -28.88
C GLN A 328 14.77 -3.28 -30.29
N ARG A 329 13.92 -4.05 -30.96
CA ARG A 329 14.17 -4.49 -32.35
C ARG A 329 14.17 -3.36 -33.36
N LYS A 330 13.39 -2.27 -33.12
CA LYS A 330 13.40 -1.06 -33.97
C LYS A 330 14.61 -0.14 -33.75
N LEU A 331 15.29 -0.27 -32.61
CA LEU A 331 16.51 0.49 -32.29
C LEU A 331 17.79 -0.23 -32.81
N CYS A 332 17.68 -1.48 -33.24
CA CYS A 332 18.78 -2.29 -33.77
C CYS A 332 18.77 -2.41 -35.31
N ILE A 333 17.92 -1.64 -36.02
CA ILE A 333 17.89 -1.47 -37.47
C ILE A 333 18.23 -0.03 -37.82
#